data_6ae0ae82e3bbaceb4c09965422fb601c
#
_entry.id   6ae0ae82e3bbaceb4c09965422fb601c
#
_cell.length_a   1.000
_cell.length_b   1.000
_cell.length_c   1.000
_cell.angle_alpha   90.00
_cell.angle_beta   90.00
_cell.angle_gamma   90.00
#
_symmetry.space_group_name_H-M   'P 1'
#
loop_
_entity.id
_entity.type
_entity.pdbx_description
1 polymer ?
#
loop_
_entity_poly.entity_id
_entity_poly.type
_entity_poly.pdbx_seq_one_letter_code
_entity_poly.pdbx_strand_id
1 'polypeptide(L)'
;ADFYRSVAGQYDEPAATIHFRAEGLHEYTALAFIPGARPFDLFDADRKGRIKLYVKRVFITDEAELLPRYLRFVRGIVDTADLPLNVSREMIQDSPLLGAIKKGLTNRILSELPKLAQQDAGAFATIWENFGAVIKEGLYEDFERRAQLPDLARFRTTASGEGWRSLKDYAAALKENQTAIYYIVGDDAGRIANSPQLEGFRARGIEVLLLSDPVDGFWV
;
A
#
# COMPACT_ATOMS: atom_id res chain seq x y z
N ALA A 1 -7.28 -14.84 -14.72
CA ALA A 1 -5.89 -14.80 -15.21
C ALA A 1 -5.77 -13.95 -16.48
N ASP A 2 -6.47 -14.26 -17.59
CA ASP A 2 -6.25 -13.59 -18.89
C ASP A 2 -6.61 -12.11 -18.89
N PHE A 3 -7.68 -11.72 -18.22
CA PHE A 3 -8.06 -10.31 -18.08
C PHE A 3 -7.02 -9.51 -17.30
N TYR A 4 -6.48 -10.06 -16.21
CA TYR A 4 -5.41 -9.43 -15.45
C TYR A 4 -4.16 -9.21 -16.34
N ARG A 5 -3.75 -10.20 -17.10
CA ARG A 5 -2.61 -10.09 -18.03
C ARG A 5 -2.81 -8.98 -19.06
N SER A 6 -4.02 -8.88 -19.60
CA SER A 6 -4.39 -7.83 -20.56
C SER A 6 -4.39 -6.42 -19.96
N VAL A 7 -4.81 -6.29 -18.68
CA VAL A 7 -4.91 -4.99 -17.99
C VAL A 7 -3.57 -4.57 -17.40
N ALA A 8 -2.87 -5.50 -16.73
CA ALA A 8 -1.64 -5.23 -16.01
C ALA A 8 -0.39 -5.28 -16.90
N GLY A 9 -0.45 -5.97 -18.04
CA GLY A 9 0.73 -6.23 -18.88
C GLY A 9 1.77 -7.12 -18.20
N GLN A 10 1.33 -7.94 -17.24
CA GLN A 10 2.18 -8.83 -16.45
C GLN A 10 1.73 -10.29 -16.64
N TYR A 11 2.66 -11.23 -16.53
CA TYR A 11 2.42 -12.65 -16.73
C TYR A 11 2.26 -13.45 -15.43
N ASP A 12 2.45 -12.80 -14.28
CA ASP A 12 2.20 -13.37 -12.95
C ASP A 12 0.70 -13.51 -12.67
N GLU A 13 0.36 -14.09 -11.53
CA GLU A 13 -1.01 -14.06 -11.01
C GLU A 13 -1.17 -12.93 -10.00
N PRO A 14 -2.33 -12.28 -9.95
CA PRO A 14 -2.56 -11.25 -8.95
C PRO A 14 -2.62 -11.87 -7.55
N ALA A 15 -1.92 -11.27 -6.59
CA ALA A 15 -2.00 -11.64 -5.18
C ALA A 15 -3.37 -11.29 -4.57
N ALA A 16 -4.03 -10.26 -5.11
CA ALA A 16 -5.39 -9.90 -4.72
C ALA A 16 -6.15 -9.24 -5.87
N THR A 17 -7.46 -9.47 -5.88
CA THR A 17 -8.41 -8.84 -6.82
C THR A 17 -9.49 -8.14 -6.03
N ILE A 18 -9.71 -6.86 -6.31
CA ILE A 18 -10.69 -6.01 -5.65
C ILE A 18 -11.68 -5.52 -6.72
N HIS A 19 -12.91 -5.99 -6.66
CA HIS A 19 -13.98 -5.58 -7.55
C HIS A 19 -15.11 -4.96 -6.74
N PHE A 20 -15.53 -3.75 -7.12
CA PHE A 20 -16.65 -3.09 -6.47
C PHE A 20 -17.31 -2.07 -7.38
N ARG A 21 -18.57 -1.75 -7.05
CA ARG A 21 -19.31 -0.63 -7.61
C ARG A 21 -19.56 0.37 -6.50
N ALA A 22 -19.23 1.63 -6.76
CA ALA A 22 -19.61 2.74 -5.93
C ALA A 22 -20.92 3.32 -6.45
N GLU A 23 -21.86 3.54 -5.52
CA GLU A 23 -23.17 4.14 -5.79
C GLU A 23 -23.33 5.36 -4.89
N GLY A 24 -23.98 6.41 -5.38
CA GLY A 24 -24.22 7.65 -4.64
C GLY A 24 -24.08 8.87 -5.54
N LEU A 25 -23.42 9.93 -5.06
CA LEU A 25 -23.24 11.16 -5.83
C LEU A 25 -22.46 10.92 -7.13
N HIS A 26 -21.53 9.97 -7.10
CA HIS A 26 -20.72 9.55 -8.25
C HIS A 26 -20.77 8.04 -8.37
N GLU A 27 -21.17 7.58 -9.56
CA GLU A 27 -21.24 6.16 -9.86
C GLU A 27 -20.04 5.70 -10.70
N TYR A 28 -19.37 4.66 -10.21
CA TYR A 28 -18.31 4.01 -10.98
C TYR A 28 -18.15 2.56 -10.58
N THR A 29 -17.62 1.77 -11.50
CA THR A 29 -17.19 0.39 -11.23
C THR A 29 -15.68 0.35 -11.31
N ALA A 30 -15.06 -0.30 -10.34
CA ALA A 30 -13.62 -0.48 -10.28
C ALA A 30 -13.26 -1.95 -10.18
N LEU A 31 -12.23 -2.33 -10.92
CA LEU A 31 -11.56 -3.63 -10.81
C LEU A 31 -10.07 -3.38 -10.67
N ALA A 32 -9.56 -3.58 -9.46
CA ALA A 32 -8.17 -3.38 -9.12
C ALA A 32 -7.48 -4.70 -8.80
N PHE A 33 -6.22 -4.81 -9.19
CA PHE A 33 -5.37 -5.95 -8.95
C PHE A 33 -4.11 -5.53 -8.19
N ILE A 34 -3.75 -6.30 -7.18
CA ILE A 34 -2.44 -6.24 -6.56
C ILE A 34 -1.59 -7.33 -7.22
N PRO A 35 -0.47 -7.00 -7.89
CA PRO A 35 0.38 -7.99 -8.53
C PRO A 35 0.96 -8.99 -7.53
N GLY A 36 1.24 -10.21 -7.98
CA GLY A 36 1.89 -11.23 -7.16
C GLY A 36 3.41 -11.05 -7.05
N ALA A 37 4.00 -10.34 -8.03
CA ALA A 37 5.43 -10.09 -8.08
C ALA A 37 5.76 -8.58 -8.11
N ARG A 38 6.90 -8.24 -7.51
CA ARG A 38 7.40 -6.87 -7.51
C ARG A 38 7.95 -6.50 -8.89
N PRO A 39 7.42 -5.46 -9.56
CA PRO A 39 7.99 -4.96 -10.81
C PRO A 39 9.38 -4.38 -10.57
N PHE A 40 10.28 -4.54 -11.56
CA PHE A 40 11.66 -4.06 -11.45
C PHE A 40 11.77 -2.53 -11.31
N ASP A 41 10.81 -1.81 -11.87
CA ASP A 41 10.73 -0.33 -11.88
C ASP A 41 9.88 0.25 -10.74
N LEU A 42 9.59 -0.52 -9.68
CA LEU A 42 8.69 -0.11 -8.58
C LEU A 42 9.14 1.20 -7.91
N PHE A 43 10.46 1.38 -7.77
CA PHE A 43 11.05 2.54 -7.09
C PHE A 43 11.48 3.66 -8.05
N ASP A 44 11.18 3.52 -9.34
CA ASP A 44 11.42 4.60 -10.29
C ASP A 44 10.57 5.82 -9.93
N ALA A 45 11.23 7.00 -9.85
CA ALA A 45 10.58 8.25 -9.50
C ALA A 45 9.48 8.66 -10.50
N ASP A 46 9.64 8.27 -11.77
CA ASP A 46 8.69 8.58 -12.84
C ASP A 46 7.57 7.54 -12.96
N ARG A 47 7.63 6.44 -12.16
CA ARG A 47 6.60 5.42 -12.17
C ARG A 47 5.29 5.97 -11.63
N LYS A 48 4.31 6.07 -12.50
CA LYS A 48 2.92 6.40 -12.15
C LYS A 48 2.09 5.14 -11.94
N GLY A 49 1.04 5.27 -11.12
CA GLY A 49 -0.02 4.27 -11.06
C GLY A 49 -0.68 4.12 -12.43
N ARG A 50 -1.05 2.89 -12.80
CA ARG A 50 -1.67 2.60 -14.10
C ARG A 50 -3.05 2.01 -13.90
N ILE A 51 -3.99 2.86 -13.49
CA ILE A 51 -5.41 2.55 -13.53
C ILE A 51 -5.97 3.13 -14.82
N LYS A 52 -6.49 2.27 -15.68
CA LYS A 52 -7.12 2.69 -16.96
C LYS A 52 -8.49 3.28 -16.68
N LEU A 53 -8.71 4.51 -17.14
CA LEU A 53 -10.00 5.18 -17.05
C LEU A 53 -10.84 4.88 -18.29
N TYR A 54 -12.06 4.42 -18.04
CA TYR A 54 -13.10 4.23 -19.03
C TYR A 54 -14.28 5.16 -18.72
N VAL A 55 -14.95 5.61 -19.75
CA VAL A 55 -16.21 6.33 -19.67
C VAL A 55 -17.24 5.59 -20.53
N LYS A 56 -18.30 5.09 -19.91
CA LYS A 56 -19.34 4.31 -20.61
C LYS A 56 -18.75 3.16 -21.46
N ARG A 57 -17.75 2.45 -20.88
CA ARG A 57 -17.00 1.34 -21.49
C ARG A 57 -16.08 1.72 -22.65
N VAL A 58 -15.84 3.03 -22.86
CA VAL A 58 -14.88 3.52 -23.86
C VAL A 58 -13.59 3.88 -23.12
N PHE A 59 -12.46 3.37 -23.59
CA PHE A 59 -11.15 3.71 -23.03
C PHE A 59 -10.86 5.20 -23.28
N ILE A 60 -10.45 5.89 -22.22
CA ILE A 60 -10.10 7.32 -22.25
C ILE A 60 -8.60 7.50 -22.09
N THR A 61 -8.02 7.00 -20.98
CA THR A 61 -6.61 7.20 -20.69
C THR A 61 -6.13 6.20 -19.63
N ASP A 62 -4.84 5.95 -19.58
CA ASP A 62 -4.13 5.27 -18.47
C ASP A 62 -3.21 6.22 -17.67
N GLU A 63 -3.25 7.52 -17.98
CA GLU A 63 -2.47 8.55 -17.30
C GLU A 63 -3.23 9.28 -16.18
N ALA A 64 -4.51 8.95 -15.94
CA ALA A 64 -5.28 9.53 -14.85
C ALA A 64 -4.69 9.09 -13.50
N GLU A 65 -4.41 10.05 -12.62
CA GLU A 65 -3.85 9.79 -11.29
C GLU A 65 -4.94 9.36 -10.30
N LEU A 66 -5.51 8.17 -10.52
CA LEU A 66 -6.61 7.61 -9.72
C LEU A 66 -6.17 6.92 -8.43
N LEU A 67 -4.88 6.92 -8.13
CA LEU A 67 -4.30 6.40 -6.88
C LEU A 67 -3.16 7.29 -6.38
N PRO A 68 -2.91 7.36 -5.07
CA PRO A 68 -1.72 8.00 -4.53
C PRO A 68 -0.45 7.21 -4.89
N ARG A 69 0.70 7.88 -4.82
CA ARG A 69 1.99 7.29 -5.23
C ARG A 69 2.35 6.02 -4.47
N TYR A 70 2.05 5.94 -3.19
CA TYR A 70 2.32 4.76 -2.37
C TYR A 70 1.48 3.52 -2.73
N LEU A 71 0.50 3.66 -3.66
CA LEU A 71 -0.26 2.55 -4.27
C LEU A 71 0.05 2.38 -5.76
N ARG A 72 1.16 2.93 -6.27
CA ARG A 72 1.55 2.89 -7.71
C ARG A 72 1.76 1.49 -8.29
N PHE A 73 1.86 0.48 -7.44
CA PHE A 73 1.95 -0.93 -7.87
C PHE A 73 0.60 -1.51 -8.30
N VAL A 74 -0.52 -0.95 -7.85
CA VAL A 74 -1.87 -1.42 -8.19
C VAL A 74 -2.15 -1.20 -9.66
N ARG A 75 -2.77 -2.19 -10.29
CA ARG A 75 -3.21 -2.19 -11.69
C ARG A 75 -4.71 -2.32 -11.74
N GLY A 76 -5.34 -1.87 -12.81
CA GLY A 76 -6.78 -2.07 -12.92
C GLY A 76 -7.46 -1.12 -13.89
N ILE A 77 -8.77 -1.13 -13.78
CA ILE A 77 -9.66 -0.28 -14.56
C ILE A 77 -10.69 0.38 -13.65
N VAL A 78 -11.11 1.56 -14.05
CA VAL A 78 -12.27 2.27 -13.49
C VAL A 78 -13.15 2.68 -14.66
N ASP A 79 -14.45 2.39 -14.60
CA ASP A 79 -15.45 2.84 -15.58
C ASP A 79 -16.50 3.70 -14.87
N THR A 80 -16.76 4.89 -15.40
CA THR A 80 -17.78 5.81 -14.91
C THR A 80 -18.67 6.29 -16.05
N ALA A 81 -19.93 6.58 -15.75
CA ALA A 81 -20.85 7.19 -16.70
C ALA A 81 -20.96 8.72 -16.53
N ASP A 82 -20.39 9.26 -15.45
CA ASP A 82 -20.56 10.64 -15.01
C ASP A 82 -19.63 11.64 -15.73
N LEU A 83 -18.73 11.15 -16.57
CA LEU A 83 -17.88 11.99 -17.44
C LEU A 83 -18.41 12.01 -18.87
N PRO A 84 -18.21 13.13 -19.62
CA PRO A 84 -18.47 13.16 -21.05
C PRO A 84 -17.38 12.37 -21.80
N LEU A 85 -17.72 11.80 -22.97
CA LEU A 85 -16.76 11.03 -23.77
C LEU A 85 -15.67 11.89 -24.45
N ASN A 86 -15.90 13.19 -24.59
CA ASN A 86 -14.94 14.14 -25.16
C ASN A 86 -14.06 14.84 -24.12
N VAL A 87 -13.65 14.11 -23.09
CA VAL A 87 -12.82 14.63 -21.98
C VAL A 87 -11.44 15.03 -22.50
N SER A 88 -11.05 16.29 -22.29
CA SER A 88 -9.67 16.74 -22.52
C SER A 88 -8.74 16.36 -21.36
N ARG A 89 -7.43 16.39 -21.61
CA ARG A 89 -6.41 16.11 -20.57
C ARG A 89 -6.54 17.06 -19.37
N GLU A 90 -6.80 18.34 -19.62
CA GLU A 90 -7.00 19.37 -18.60
C GLU A 90 -8.25 19.07 -17.74
N MET A 91 -9.36 18.67 -18.39
CA MET A 91 -10.58 18.25 -17.68
C MET A 91 -10.36 17.02 -16.78
N ILE A 92 -9.42 16.14 -17.13
CA ILE A 92 -9.06 14.98 -16.30
C ILE A 92 -8.28 15.45 -15.08
N GLN A 93 -7.31 16.35 -15.23
CA GLN A 93 -6.44 16.78 -14.14
C GLN A 93 -7.20 17.54 -13.04
N ASP A 94 -8.14 18.39 -13.42
CA ASP A 94 -8.89 19.28 -12.51
C ASP A 94 -10.30 18.77 -12.14
N SER A 95 -10.62 17.51 -12.45
CA SER A 95 -11.96 16.96 -12.22
C SER A 95 -12.22 16.62 -10.75
N PRO A 96 -13.20 17.28 -10.09
CA PRO A 96 -13.63 16.90 -8.73
C PRO A 96 -14.15 15.46 -8.66
N LEU A 97 -14.77 14.96 -9.75
CA LEU A 97 -15.21 13.58 -9.86
C LEU A 97 -14.05 12.61 -9.79
N LEU A 98 -12.96 12.86 -10.52
CA LEU A 98 -11.78 11.99 -10.48
C LEU A 98 -11.09 12.06 -9.11
N GLY A 99 -11.10 13.21 -8.44
CA GLY A 99 -10.68 13.34 -7.04
C GLY A 99 -11.51 12.46 -6.10
N ALA A 100 -12.84 12.45 -6.27
CA ALA A 100 -13.73 11.59 -5.49
C ALA A 100 -13.50 10.09 -5.78
N ILE A 101 -13.31 9.71 -7.05
CA ILE A 101 -12.96 8.34 -7.45
C ILE A 101 -11.62 7.93 -6.84
N LYS A 102 -10.59 8.77 -6.91
CA LYS A 102 -9.28 8.54 -6.29
C LYS A 102 -9.42 8.26 -4.79
N LYS A 103 -10.16 9.10 -4.08
CA LYS A 103 -10.41 8.93 -2.65
C LYS A 103 -11.16 7.62 -2.35
N GLY A 104 -12.21 7.33 -3.08
CA GLY A 104 -13.02 6.11 -2.92
C GLY A 104 -12.23 4.84 -3.22
N LEU A 105 -11.47 4.82 -4.33
CA LEU A 105 -10.64 3.69 -4.71
C LEU A 105 -9.52 3.44 -3.69
N THR A 106 -8.84 4.50 -3.25
CA THR A 106 -7.80 4.42 -2.21
C THR A 106 -8.36 3.84 -0.92
N ASN A 107 -9.48 4.37 -0.43
CA ASN A 107 -10.14 3.88 0.78
C ASN A 107 -10.53 2.40 0.65
N ARG A 108 -11.05 2.01 -0.49
CA ARG A 108 -11.43 0.61 -0.73
C ARG A 108 -10.22 -0.32 -0.68
N ILE A 109 -9.14 0.00 -1.38
CA ILE A 109 -7.92 -0.80 -1.37
C ILE A 109 -7.38 -0.93 0.06
N LEU A 110 -7.23 0.18 0.78
CA LEU A 110 -6.72 0.20 2.14
C LEU A 110 -7.63 -0.53 3.14
N SER A 111 -8.92 -0.63 2.89
CA SER A 111 -9.86 -1.40 3.72
C SER A 111 -9.85 -2.91 3.42
N GLU A 112 -9.48 -3.30 2.20
CA GLU A 112 -9.40 -4.72 1.82
C GLU A 112 -8.11 -5.38 2.30
N LEU A 113 -7.00 -4.65 2.36
CA LEU A 113 -5.71 -5.20 2.80
C LEU A 113 -5.73 -5.77 4.23
N PRO A 114 -6.30 -5.11 5.26
CA PRO A 114 -6.43 -5.69 6.59
C PRO A 114 -7.33 -6.92 6.63
N LYS A 115 -8.38 -6.97 5.81
CA LYS A 115 -9.26 -8.15 5.69
C LYS A 115 -8.48 -9.32 5.10
N LEU A 116 -7.70 -9.07 4.05
CA LEU A 116 -6.83 -10.09 3.48
C LEU A 116 -5.81 -10.59 4.51
N ALA A 117 -5.23 -9.72 5.33
CA ALA A 117 -4.31 -10.11 6.39
C ALA A 117 -4.93 -11.06 7.42
N GLN A 118 -6.25 -10.95 7.66
CA GLN A 118 -6.99 -11.84 8.55
C GLN A 118 -7.43 -13.15 7.88
N GLN A 119 -7.79 -13.10 6.60
CA GLN A 119 -8.32 -14.24 5.85
C GLN A 119 -7.22 -15.12 5.25
N ASP A 120 -6.15 -14.51 4.78
CA ASP A 120 -4.99 -15.14 4.16
C ASP A 120 -3.71 -14.38 4.52
N ALA A 121 -3.15 -14.71 5.68
CA ALA A 121 -1.92 -14.09 6.16
C ALA A 121 -0.72 -14.34 5.24
N GLY A 122 -0.72 -15.47 4.49
CA GLY A 122 0.35 -15.79 3.54
C GLY A 122 0.31 -14.88 2.31
N ALA A 123 -0.86 -14.71 1.70
CA ALA A 123 -1.04 -13.78 0.59
C ALA A 123 -0.73 -12.33 1.02
N PHE A 124 -1.16 -11.91 2.20
CA PHE A 124 -0.82 -10.60 2.73
C PHE A 124 0.68 -10.43 2.98
N ALA A 125 1.36 -11.45 3.53
CA ALA A 125 2.80 -11.41 3.74
C ALA A 125 3.56 -11.25 2.41
N THR A 126 3.12 -11.94 1.35
CA THR A 126 3.68 -11.79 -0.01
C THR A 126 3.49 -10.37 -0.55
N ILE A 127 2.31 -9.79 -0.36
CA ILE A 127 2.04 -8.39 -0.75
C ILE A 127 2.96 -7.45 0.02
N TRP A 128 3.09 -7.66 1.34
CA TRP A 128 3.91 -6.80 2.18
C TRP A 128 5.40 -6.89 1.85
N GLU A 129 5.91 -8.10 1.57
CA GLU A 129 7.30 -8.31 1.12
C GLU A 129 7.59 -7.57 -0.18
N ASN A 130 6.65 -7.59 -1.13
CA ASN A 130 6.83 -6.95 -2.43
C ASN A 130 6.61 -5.44 -2.42
N PHE A 131 5.67 -4.95 -1.62
CA PHE A 131 5.16 -3.57 -1.73
C PHE A 131 5.16 -2.79 -0.42
N GLY A 132 5.52 -3.41 0.72
CA GLY A 132 5.48 -2.79 2.04
C GLY A 132 6.29 -1.50 2.12
N ALA A 133 7.49 -1.47 1.54
CA ALA A 133 8.33 -0.27 1.51
C ALA A 133 7.64 0.90 0.79
N VAL A 134 6.91 0.62 -0.32
CA VAL A 134 6.16 1.65 -1.07
C VAL A 134 4.89 2.06 -0.32
N ILE A 135 4.18 1.10 0.29
CA ILE A 135 2.98 1.41 1.10
C ILE A 135 3.35 2.32 2.28
N LYS A 136 4.52 2.12 2.89
CA LYS A 136 5.01 2.96 4.00
C LYS A 136 5.29 4.42 3.61
N GLU A 137 5.49 4.72 2.32
CA GLU A 137 5.56 6.12 1.87
C GLU A 137 4.29 6.90 2.26
N GLY A 138 3.14 6.22 2.30
CA GLY A 138 1.88 6.80 2.74
C GLY A 138 1.88 7.28 4.20
N LEU A 139 2.70 6.70 5.08
CA LEU A 139 2.84 7.16 6.47
C LEU A 139 3.36 8.60 6.55
N TYR A 140 4.15 9.00 5.57
CA TYR A 140 4.71 10.34 5.46
C TYR A 140 3.85 11.27 4.56
N GLU A 141 3.28 10.75 3.47
CA GLU A 141 2.63 11.55 2.44
C GLU A 141 1.13 11.78 2.68
N ASP A 142 0.42 10.81 3.29
CA ASP A 142 -1.05 10.80 3.38
C ASP A 142 -1.55 11.12 4.78
N PHE A 143 -1.64 12.40 5.09
CA PHE A 143 -2.12 12.87 6.38
C PHE A 143 -3.61 12.55 6.64
N GLU A 144 -4.44 12.41 5.60
CA GLU A 144 -5.85 12.05 5.76
C GLU A 144 -6.02 10.63 6.33
N ARG A 145 -5.05 9.73 6.05
CA ARG A 145 -5.10 8.32 6.46
C ARG A 145 -4.09 7.98 7.55
N ARG A 146 -3.62 9.00 8.25
CA ARG A 146 -2.64 8.90 9.33
C ARG A 146 -3.02 7.90 10.43
N ALA A 147 -4.31 7.69 10.68
CA ALA A 147 -4.76 6.68 11.65
C ALA A 147 -4.81 5.27 11.07
N GLN A 148 -5.10 5.12 9.77
CA GLN A 148 -5.32 3.84 9.11
C GLN A 148 -4.02 3.16 8.65
N LEU A 149 -3.08 3.92 8.12
CA LEU A 149 -1.84 3.38 7.55
C LEU A 149 -0.93 2.71 8.58
N PRO A 150 -0.75 3.22 9.83
CA PRO A 150 0.02 2.54 10.86
C PRO A 150 -0.58 1.18 11.26
N ASP A 151 -1.90 1.03 11.26
CA ASP A 151 -2.57 -0.24 11.55
C ASP A 151 -2.31 -1.29 10.46
N LEU A 152 -2.17 -0.84 9.22
CA LEU A 152 -1.82 -1.68 8.08
C LEU A 152 -0.34 -2.07 8.07
N ALA A 153 0.54 -1.16 8.51
CA ALA A 153 1.99 -1.31 8.41
C ALA A 153 2.50 -2.53 9.17
N ARG A 154 3.52 -3.16 8.60
CA ARG A 154 4.23 -4.30 9.20
C ARG A 154 5.71 -4.01 9.24
N PHE A 155 6.35 -4.54 10.26
CA PHE A 155 7.74 -4.24 10.58
C PHE A 155 8.50 -5.52 10.90
N ARG A 156 9.78 -5.55 10.60
CA ARG A 156 10.72 -6.48 11.21
C ARG A 156 11.03 -5.97 12.61
N THR A 157 11.24 -6.88 13.54
CA THR A 157 11.59 -6.53 14.92
C THR A 157 12.63 -7.49 15.46
N THR A 158 13.19 -7.20 16.61
CA THR A 158 14.12 -8.12 17.30
C THR A 158 13.46 -9.44 17.74
N ALA A 159 12.12 -9.51 17.72
CA ALA A 159 11.33 -10.69 18.10
C ALA A 159 10.57 -11.33 16.93
N SER A 160 10.59 -10.73 15.72
CA SER A 160 9.79 -11.22 14.59
C SER A 160 10.40 -12.43 13.86
N GLY A 161 11.69 -12.73 14.07
CA GLY A 161 12.42 -13.65 13.21
C GLY A 161 12.33 -13.22 11.75
N GLU A 162 11.96 -14.15 10.86
CA GLU A 162 11.71 -13.86 9.44
C GLU A 162 10.27 -13.39 9.15
N GLY A 163 9.44 -13.23 10.19
CA GLY A 163 8.06 -12.77 10.04
C GLY A 163 7.89 -11.26 10.13
N TRP A 164 6.65 -10.86 10.10
CA TRP A 164 6.23 -9.46 10.19
C TRP A 164 5.43 -9.22 11.48
N ARG A 165 5.57 -8.03 12.06
CA ARG A 165 4.81 -7.59 13.24
C ARG A 165 4.03 -6.32 12.91
N SER A 166 2.79 -6.24 13.37
CA SER A 166 2.05 -4.98 13.40
C SER A 166 2.43 -4.16 14.63
N LEU A 167 2.15 -2.86 14.62
CA LEU A 167 2.27 -2.03 15.83
C LEU A 167 1.32 -2.52 16.94
N LYS A 168 0.18 -3.07 16.58
CA LYS A 168 -0.78 -3.65 17.51
C LYS A 168 -0.21 -4.90 18.22
N ASP A 169 0.46 -5.79 17.47
CA ASP A 169 1.13 -6.95 18.05
C ASP A 169 2.28 -6.54 18.97
N TYR A 170 3.05 -5.53 18.54
CA TYR A 170 4.09 -4.95 19.38
C TYR A 170 3.51 -4.39 20.69
N ALA A 171 2.46 -3.57 20.60
CA ALA A 171 1.80 -2.98 21.75
C ALA A 171 1.24 -4.03 22.72
N ALA A 172 0.70 -5.14 22.19
CA ALA A 172 0.23 -6.26 23.02
C ALA A 172 1.35 -7.03 23.73
N ALA A 173 2.58 -6.91 23.25
CA ALA A 173 3.77 -7.56 23.82
C ALA A 173 4.63 -6.64 24.70
N LEU A 174 4.17 -5.42 24.99
CA LEU A 174 4.87 -4.50 25.90
C LEU A 174 5.14 -5.14 27.24
N LYS A 175 6.35 -4.91 27.77
CA LYS A 175 6.73 -5.37 29.11
C LYS A 175 6.06 -4.51 30.18
N GLU A 176 5.96 -5.05 31.39
CA GLU A 176 5.50 -4.29 32.54
C GLU A 176 6.34 -3.01 32.69
N ASN A 177 5.67 -1.87 32.86
CA ASN A 177 6.25 -0.53 32.92
C ASN A 177 6.91 -0.01 31.62
N GLN A 178 6.79 -0.72 30.48
CA GLN A 178 7.18 -0.20 29.20
C GLN A 178 6.08 0.74 28.66
N THR A 179 6.43 2.01 28.45
CA THR A 179 5.48 3.06 28.02
C THR A 179 5.76 3.56 26.61
N ALA A 180 6.78 3.02 25.93
CA ALA A 180 7.20 3.48 24.60
C ALA A 180 7.46 2.31 23.65
N ILE A 181 7.29 2.59 22.35
CA ILE A 181 7.75 1.75 21.26
C ILE A 181 9.20 2.14 20.96
N TYR A 182 10.09 1.15 20.97
CA TYR A 182 11.49 1.37 20.64
C TYR A 182 11.77 0.96 19.20
N TYR A 183 12.60 1.73 18.53
CA TYR A 183 13.01 1.45 17.15
C TYR A 183 14.48 1.80 16.92
N ILE A 184 15.06 1.20 15.89
CA ILE A 184 16.38 1.53 15.36
C ILE A 184 16.26 1.69 13.85
N VAL A 185 16.84 2.76 13.31
CA VAL A 185 16.84 3.08 11.86
C VAL A 185 18.21 2.78 11.28
N GLY A 186 18.25 2.26 10.08
CA GLY A 186 19.47 2.04 9.30
C GLY A 186 19.14 1.55 7.89
N ASP A 187 20.15 1.42 7.07
CA ASP A 187 20.07 1.11 5.62
C ASP A 187 20.12 -0.39 5.31
N ASP A 188 20.40 -1.22 6.32
CA ASP A 188 20.49 -2.67 6.16
C ASP A 188 19.91 -3.39 7.38
N ALA A 189 18.87 -4.20 7.15
CA ALA A 189 18.14 -4.91 8.21
C ALA A 189 19.05 -5.87 9.01
N GLY A 190 19.97 -6.56 8.35
CA GLY A 190 20.91 -7.48 9.01
C GLY A 190 21.91 -6.75 9.90
N ARG A 191 22.40 -5.59 9.44
CA ARG A 191 23.33 -4.76 10.20
C ARG A 191 22.67 -4.19 11.44
N ILE A 192 21.47 -3.59 11.31
CA ILE A 192 20.77 -3.02 12.47
C ILE A 192 20.31 -4.11 13.44
N ALA A 193 19.93 -5.29 12.95
CA ALA A 193 19.57 -6.43 13.80
C ALA A 193 20.75 -6.91 14.66
N ASN A 194 21.98 -6.70 14.24
CA ASN A 194 23.21 -7.08 14.97
C ASN A 194 23.88 -5.90 15.68
N SER A 195 23.20 -4.76 15.78
CA SER A 195 23.75 -3.56 16.42
C SER A 195 24.02 -3.78 17.92
N PRO A 196 25.21 -3.37 18.43
CA PRO A 196 25.48 -3.39 19.87
C PRO A 196 24.48 -2.55 20.70
N GLN A 197 23.84 -1.55 20.10
CA GLN A 197 22.82 -0.73 20.76
C GLN A 197 21.61 -1.56 21.22
N LEU A 198 21.38 -2.73 20.61
CA LEU A 198 20.27 -3.61 20.96
C LEU A 198 20.57 -4.54 22.16
N GLU A 199 21.82 -4.64 22.62
CA GLU A 199 22.20 -5.57 23.69
C GLU A 199 21.43 -5.33 24.98
N GLY A 200 21.30 -4.09 25.41
CA GLY A 200 20.55 -3.72 26.60
C GLY A 200 19.04 -4.02 26.50
N PHE A 201 18.46 -3.91 25.30
CA PHE A 201 17.07 -4.27 25.05
C PHE A 201 16.87 -5.79 25.05
N ARG A 202 17.77 -6.53 24.38
CA ARG A 202 17.77 -7.99 24.38
C ARG A 202 17.89 -8.58 25.78
N ALA A 203 18.81 -8.04 26.59
CA ALA A 203 19.02 -8.49 27.99
C ALA A 203 17.75 -8.32 28.83
N ARG A 204 16.91 -7.34 28.51
CA ARG A 204 15.64 -7.07 29.21
C ARG A 204 14.43 -7.72 28.50
N GLY A 205 14.63 -8.40 27.40
CA GLY A 205 13.55 -8.97 26.58
C GLY A 205 12.60 -7.92 26.01
N ILE A 206 13.10 -6.70 25.76
CA ILE A 206 12.33 -5.61 25.16
C ILE A 206 12.46 -5.71 23.64
N GLU A 207 11.31 -5.77 22.97
CA GLU A 207 11.24 -5.78 21.50
C GLU A 207 11.58 -4.39 20.93
N VAL A 208 12.30 -4.38 19.80
CA VAL A 208 12.69 -3.15 19.09
C VAL A 208 12.34 -3.29 17.60
N LEU A 209 11.69 -2.30 17.02
CA LEU A 209 11.42 -2.25 15.58
C LEU A 209 12.73 -2.04 14.81
N LEU A 210 12.90 -2.79 13.74
CA LEU A 210 14.04 -2.68 12.81
C LEU A 210 13.58 -1.96 11.55
N LEU A 211 13.89 -0.68 11.45
CA LEU A 211 13.42 0.20 10.40
C LEU A 211 14.51 0.37 9.34
N SER A 212 14.39 -0.35 8.23
CA SER A 212 15.42 -0.41 7.19
C SER A 212 14.97 0.10 5.81
N ASP A 213 13.70 0.45 5.66
CA ASP A 213 13.23 1.02 4.40
C ASP A 213 13.60 2.50 4.31
N PRO A 214 13.92 3.02 3.11
CA PRO A 214 14.38 4.41 2.93
C PRO A 214 13.43 5.45 3.50
N VAL A 215 12.12 5.17 3.49
CA VAL A 215 11.09 6.08 4.01
C VAL A 215 11.02 6.10 5.53
N ASP A 216 11.56 5.09 6.22
CA ASP A 216 11.39 4.94 7.67
C ASP A 216 11.98 6.12 8.46
N GLY A 217 13.05 6.75 7.95
CA GLY A 217 13.65 7.93 8.57
C GLY A 217 12.80 9.22 8.50
N PHE A 218 11.67 9.21 7.78
CA PHE A 218 10.86 10.42 7.56
C PHE A 218 9.56 10.45 8.38
N TRP A 219 9.08 9.29 8.87
CA TRP A 219 7.80 9.22 9.58
C TRP A 219 7.93 8.92 11.09
N VAL A 220 9.13 8.57 11.57
CA VAL A 220 9.45 8.30 13.00
C VAL A 220 9.86 9.57 13.73
#